data_4a6bd8982651dfa870ee9a8abd6adf08
#
_entry.id   4a6bd8982651dfa870ee9a8abd6adf08
#
_cell.length_a   1.000
_cell.length_b   1.000
_cell.length_c   1.000
_cell.angle_alpha   90.00
_cell.angle_beta   90.00
_cell.angle_gamma   90.00
#
_symmetry.space_group_name_H-M   'P 1'
#
loop_
_entity.id
_entity.type
_entity.pdbx_description
1 polymer ?
#
loop_
_entity_poly.entity_id
_entity_poly.type
_entity_poly.pdbx_seq_one_letter_code
_entity_poly.pdbx_strand_id
1 'polypeptide(L)'
;STGYPNNETGHPTRSYQLIHQNPYTLIGYESYDWADPASFLKVQAFITGELAETLRRSNDQASGIMHFALMTWFRQTYDYQNIEPYPTYYALKRALQPVLVSAELWGRNLYAGEKLPTRIYVVNDREDGTDLQPSLLRWEIQDESGKCLASGREKIPAVKHYARYYAEPDIQLPANLPADKTKAKLVLKLTENGLPISANEYE
;
A
#
# COMPACT_ATOMS: atom_id res chain seq x y z
N SER A 1 -14.54 9.78 3.53
CA SER A 1 -13.62 9.51 4.63
C SER A 1 -14.38 8.85 5.76
N THR A 2 -14.11 7.63 6.01
CA THR A 2 -14.80 6.84 6.99
C THR A 2 -13.91 6.66 8.21
N GLY A 3 -14.36 7.12 9.37
CA GLY A 3 -13.85 6.63 10.61
C GLY A 3 -12.51 7.15 11.08
N TYR A 4 -12.42 8.39 11.37
CA TYR A 4 -11.28 8.90 12.12
C TYR A 4 -11.59 8.93 13.61
N PRO A 5 -10.60 8.68 14.46
CA PRO A 5 -10.62 9.23 15.80
C PRO A 5 -10.63 10.75 15.72
N ASN A 6 -11.23 11.40 16.69
CA ASN A 6 -11.16 12.84 16.82
C ASN A 6 -9.68 13.25 17.01
N ASN A 7 -9.22 14.26 16.27
CA ASN A 7 -7.82 14.69 16.25
C ASN A 7 -7.30 15.14 17.63
N GLU A 8 -8.17 15.67 18.48
CA GLU A 8 -7.77 16.29 19.74
C GLU A 8 -7.90 15.35 20.92
N THR A 9 -8.90 14.48 20.90
CA THR A 9 -9.25 13.66 22.05
C THR A 9 -9.06 12.16 21.83
N GLY A 10 -8.78 11.75 20.59
CA GLY A 10 -8.72 10.33 20.20
C GLY A 10 -10.08 9.64 20.13
N HIS A 11 -11.17 10.37 20.37
CA HIS A 11 -12.51 9.79 20.28
C HIS A 11 -12.95 9.61 18.83
N PRO A 12 -13.76 8.58 18.54
CA PRO A 12 -14.29 8.34 17.21
C PRO A 12 -15.16 9.49 16.73
N THR A 13 -15.00 9.83 15.45
CA THR A 13 -15.87 10.77 14.76
C THR A 13 -17.26 10.17 14.53
N ARG A 14 -18.18 10.99 14.02
CA ARG A 14 -19.48 10.50 13.56
C ARG A 14 -19.38 9.36 12.54
N SER A 15 -18.38 9.39 11.67
CA SER A 15 -18.16 8.32 10.70
C SER A 15 -17.83 6.99 11.37
N TYR A 16 -17.03 7.01 12.42
CA TYR A 16 -16.76 5.81 13.22
C TYR A 16 -18.04 5.26 13.84
N GLN A 17 -18.91 6.12 14.37
CA GLN A 17 -20.20 5.71 14.92
C GLN A 17 -21.12 5.06 13.86
N LEU A 18 -21.13 5.62 12.64
CA LEU A 18 -21.91 5.05 11.54
C LEU A 18 -21.37 3.67 11.12
N ILE A 19 -20.07 3.49 11.11
CA ILE A 19 -19.43 2.20 10.84
C ILE A 19 -19.83 1.17 11.89
N HIS A 20 -19.78 1.57 13.16
CA HIS A 20 -20.18 0.70 14.26
C HIS A 20 -21.66 0.26 14.17
N GLN A 21 -22.54 1.16 13.71
CA GLN A 21 -23.95 0.86 13.54
C GLN A 21 -24.27 0.02 12.31
N ASN A 22 -23.44 0.10 11.25
CA ASN A 22 -23.65 -0.57 9.98
C ASN A 22 -22.42 -1.40 9.54
N PRO A 23 -22.03 -2.41 10.30
CA PRO A 23 -20.79 -3.16 10.03
C PRO A 23 -20.78 -3.87 8.68
N TYR A 24 -21.92 -4.23 8.14
CA TYR A 24 -22.05 -4.96 6.86
C TYR A 24 -21.73 -4.11 5.62
N THR A 25 -21.62 -2.80 5.77
CA THR A 25 -21.34 -1.90 4.64
C THR A 25 -19.85 -1.66 4.43
N LEU A 26 -19.00 -2.21 5.29
CA LEU A 26 -17.56 -1.99 5.25
C LEU A 26 -16.80 -3.30 5.25
N ILE A 27 -15.98 -3.46 4.22
CA ILE A 27 -14.97 -4.51 4.17
C ILE A 27 -13.95 -4.24 5.27
N GLY A 28 -13.64 -5.25 6.08
CA GLY A 28 -12.65 -5.13 7.13
C GLY A 28 -13.19 -4.69 8.49
N TYR A 29 -14.49 -4.77 8.71
CA TYR A 29 -15.09 -4.54 10.03
C TYR A 29 -14.40 -5.32 11.15
N GLU A 30 -14.04 -6.57 10.88
CA GLU A 30 -13.37 -7.46 11.83
C GLU A 30 -11.86 -7.20 11.94
N SER A 31 -11.34 -6.32 11.09
CA SER A 31 -9.90 -6.05 11.00
C SER A 31 -9.41 -5.01 12.01
N TYR A 32 -10.29 -4.43 12.81
CA TYR A 32 -9.89 -3.44 13.80
C TYR A 32 -10.51 -3.69 15.16
N ASP A 33 -9.77 -3.30 16.19
CA ASP A 33 -10.23 -3.31 17.57
C ASP A 33 -11.02 -2.03 17.85
N TRP A 34 -12.29 -2.19 18.19
CA TRP A 34 -13.19 -1.09 18.53
C TRP A 34 -12.76 -0.30 19.78
N ALA A 35 -11.97 -0.91 20.64
CA ALA A 35 -11.40 -0.27 21.82
C ALA A 35 -10.09 0.49 21.51
N ASP A 36 -9.47 0.25 20.36
CA ASP A 36 -8.21 0.88 19.96
C ASP A 36 -8.37 1.78 18.72
N PRO A 37 -8.43 3.11 18.89
CA PRO A 37 -8.50 4.05 17.76
C PRO A 37 -7.33 3.96 16.79
N ALA A 38 -6.15 3.50 17.24
CA ALA A 38 -4.99 3.36 16.37
C ALA A 38 -5.16 2.23 15.36
N SER A 39 -5.83 1.13 15.73
CA SER A 39 -6.16 0.05 14.81
C SER A 39 -7.04 0.54 13.67
N PHE A 40 -7.98 1.42 13.97
CA PHE A 40 -8.87 2.05 13.01
C PHE A 40 -8.14 2.93 11.98
N LEU A 41 -7.17 3.73 12.43
CA LEU A 41 -6.32 4.53 11.55
C LEU A 41 -5.46 3.67 10.61
N LYS A 42 -5.00 2.51 11.08
CA LYS A 42 -4.25 1.55 10.24
C LYS A 42 -5.13 0.97 9.14
N VAL A 43 -6.36 0.55 9.48
CA VAL A 43 -7.31 0.02 8.49
C VAL A 43 -7.69 1.09 7.46
N GLN A 44 -7.91 2.32 7.91
CA GLN A 44 -8.17 3.45 7.01
C GLN A 44 -7.01 3.67 6.05
N ALA A 45 -5.77 3.69 6.55
CA ALA A 45 -4.58 3.84 5.73
C ALA A 45 -4.46 2.72 4.69
N PHE A 46 -4.71 1.48 5.12
CA PHE A 46 -4.71 0.31 4.26
C PHE A 46 -5.73 0.45 3.12
N ILE A 47 -7.01 0.68 3.44
CA ILE A 47 -8.08 0.80 2.44
C ILE A 47 -7.80 1.97 1.48
N THR A 48 -7.37 3.11 2.00
CA THR A 48 -7.10 4.30 1.18
C THR A 48 -5.92 4.08 0.23
N GLY A 49 -4.85 3.48 0.72
CA GLY A 49 -3.67 3.14 -0.08
C GLY A 49 -4.00 2.13 -1.19
N GLU A 50 -4.66 1.02 -0.84
CA GLU A 50 -5.07 0.00 -1.80
C GLU A 50 -6.01 0.55 -2.88
N LEU A 51 -6.97 1.41 -2.49
CA LEU A 51 -7.88 2.03 -3.45
C LEU A 51 -7.13 2.95 -4.42
N ALA A 52 -6.21 3.79 -3.91
CA ALA A 52 -5.41 4.68 -4.74
C ALA A 52 -4.50 3.89 -5.71
N GLU A 53 -3.83 2.85 -5.23
CA GLU A 53 -3.01 1.98 -6.07
C GLU A 53 -3.86 1.23 -7.11
N THR A 54 -5.03 0.70 -6.72
CA THR A 54 -5.95 -0.01 -7.62
C THR A 54 -6.44 0.90 -8.75
N LEU A 55 -6.80 2.14 -8.44
CA LEU A 55 -7.20 3.11 -9.47
C LEU A 55 -6.06 3.37 -10.46
N ARG A 56 -4.82 3.50 -9.99
CA ARG A 56 -3.66 3.69 -10.85
C ARG A 56 -3.30 2.45 -11.67
N ARG A 57 -3.53 1.25 -11.13
CA ARG A 57 -3.30 -0.01 -11.86
C ARG A 57 -4.33 -0.26 -12.95
N SER A 58 -5.59 0.08 -12.73
CA SER A 58 -6.71 -0.44 -13.50
C SER A 58 -7.51 0.59 -14.30
N ASN A 59 -7.41 1.88 -13.99
CA ASN A 59 -8.26 2.88 -14.61
C ASN A 59 -7.51 3.75 -15.63
N ASP A 60 -7.75 3.49 -16.92
CA ASP A 60 -7.16 4.24 -18.05
C ASP A 60 -7.79 5.62 -18.27
N GLN A 61 -8.92 5.89 -17.63
CA GLN A 61 -9.70 7.12 -17.87
C GLN A 61 -9.58 8.12 -16.72
N ALA A 62 -9.00 7.71 -15.56
CA ALA A 62 -8.78 8.62 -14.45
C ALA A 62 -7.51 9.43 -14.66
N SER A 63 -7.65 10.75 -14.80
CA SER A 63 -6.53 11.69 -14.90
C SER A 63 -5.91 12.06 -13.55
N GLY A 64 -6.49 11.62 -12.45
CA GLY A 64 -5.97 11.90 -11.11
C GLY A 64 -6.83 11.31 -10.00
N ILE A 65 -6.28 11.32 -8.79
CA ILE A 65 -6.95 10.89 -7.57
C ILE A 65 -6.90 12.02 -6.57
N MET A 66 -8.08 12.43 -6.09
CA MET A 66 -8.20 13.45 -5.05
C MET A 66 -8.90 12.84 -3.84
N HIS A 67 -8.14 12.61 -2.79
CA HIS A 67 -8.70 12.12 -1.53
C HIS A 67 -9.28 13.28 -0.71
N PHE A 68 -10.53 13.16 -0.32
CA PHE A 68 -11.20 14.12 0.56
C PHE A 68 -11.01 13.70 2.03
N ALA A 69 -10.60 14.54 2.92
CA ALA A 69 -10.12 15.90 2.85
C ALA A 69 -8.76 16.01 3.52
N LEU A 70 -7.88 16.87 2.98
CA LEU A 70 -6.48 16.99 3.42
C LEU A 70 -6.33 17.22 4.94
N MET A 71 -7.17 18.07 5.52
CA MET A 71 -7.13 18.39 6.96
C MET A 71 -7.28 17.16 7.87
N THR A 72 -7.93 16.11 7.39
CA THR A 72 -8.15 14.88 8.15
C THR A 72 -7.00 13.88 8.08
N TRP A 73 -5.93 14.22 7.37
CA TRP A 73 -4.72 13.38 7.29
C TRP A 73 -3.71 13.71 8.38
N PHE A 74 -3.96 14.79 9.13
CA PHE A 74 -3.03 15.33 10.12
C PHE A 74 -3.70 15.52 11.46
N ARG A 75 -2.89 15.38 12.49
CA ARG A 75 -3.16 15.77 13.87
C ARG A 75 -2.61 17.17 14.12
N GLN A 76 -3.16 17.86 15.12
CA GLN A 76 -2.65 19.17 15.58
C GLN A 76 -2.59 20.22 14.47
N THR A 77 -3.60 20.27 13.63
CA THR A 77 -3.64 21.15 12.44
C THR A 77 -3.66 22.66 12.78
N TYR A 78 -3.89 23.02 14.03
CA TYR A 78 -3.83 24.42 14.53
C TYR A 78 -2.44 24.85 14.98
N ASP A 79 -1.48 23.92 15.06
CA ASP A 79 -0.11 24.18 15.46
C ASP A 79 0.84 23.74 14.34
N TYR A 80 1.27 24.69 13.51
CA TYR A 80 2.14 24.41 12.36
C TYR A 80 3.49 23.79 12.71
N GLN A 81 3.95 23.96 13.96
CA GLN A 81 5.23 23.43 14.40
C GLN A 81 5.14 21.97 14.82
N ASN A 82 3.94 21.52 15.16
CA ASN A 82 3.68 20.18 15.74
C ASN A 82 2.67 19.38 14.91
N ILE A 83 2.52 19.65 13.62
CA ILE A 83 1.66 18.86 12.74
C ILE A 83 2.17 17.43 12.65
N GLU A 84 1.32 16.46 13.00
CA GLU A 84 1.60 15.03 12.93
C GLU A 84 0.77 14.37 11.82
N PRO A 85 1.38 13.72 10.82
CA PRO A 85 0.64 12.99 9.81
C PRO A 85 0.08 11.67 10.36
N TYR A 86 -1.16 11.35 9.98
CA TYR A 86 -1.74 10.04 10.21
C TYR A 86 -1.18 8.98 9.24
N PRO A 87 -1.34 7.69 9.55
CA PRO A 87 -0.91 6.59 8.66
C PRO A 87 -1.42 6.72 7.22
N THR A 88 -2.62 7.26 7.01
CA THR A 88 -3.23 7.53 5.69
C THR A 88 -2.36 8.44 4.82
N TYR A 89 -1.72 9.45 5.39
CA TYR A 89 -0.78 10.31 4.66
C TYR A 89 0.36 9.51 4.05
N TYR A 90 0.96 8.62 4.82
CA TYR A 90 2.09 7.80 4.34
C TYR A 90 1.64 6.78 3.29
N ALA A 91 0.45 6.19 3.45
CA ALA A 91 -0.13 5.28 2.48
C ALA A 91 -0.36 5.99 1.13
N LEU A 92 -0.96 7.18 1.14
CA LEU A 92 -1.13 7.99 -0.06
C LEU A 92 0.19 8.47 -0.66
N LYS A 93 1.16 8.88 0.17
CA LYS A 93 2.49 9.27 -0.30
C LYS A 93 3.16 8.13 -1.08
N ARG A 94 3.00 6.87 -0.64
CA ARG A 94 3.49 5.70 -1.37
C ARG A 94 2.69 5.46 -2.65
N ALA A 95 1.35 5.47 -2.55
CA ALA A 95 0.48 5.20 -3.69
C ALA A 95 0.56 6.26 -4.79
N LEU A 96 0.93 7.50 -4.46
CA LEU A 96 1.00 8.64 -5.41
C LEU A 96 2.43 8.97 -5.86
N GLN A 97 3.41 8.07 -5.69
CA GLN A 97 4.73 8.23 -6.28
C GLN A 97 4.64 8.45 -7.79
N PRO A 98 5.42 9.35 -8.42
CA PRO A 98 5.40 9.58 -9.86
C PRO A 98 5.62 8.31 -10.68
N VAL A 99 6.59 7.49 -10.29
CA VAL A 99 6.68 6.10 -10.74
C VAL A 99 6.22 5.22 -9.59
N LEU A 100 5.17 4.42 -9.81
CA LEU A 100 4.64 3.53 -8.78
C LEU A 100 4.98 2.09 -9.12
N VAL A 101 5.59 1.38 -8.17
CA VAL A 101 5.62 -0.08 -8.15
C VAL A 101 4.54 -0.58 -7.20
N SER A 102 3.63 -1.43 -7.68
CA SER A 102 2.44 -1.84 -6.93
C SER A 102 2.09 -3.31 -7.15
N ALA A 103 1.89 -4.04 -6.04
CA ALA A 103 1.44 -5.42 -6.10
C ALA A 103 -0.09 -5.52 -6.06
N GLU A 104 -0.65 -6.31 -6.96
CA GLU A 104 -2.04 -6.74 -6.90
C GLU A 104 -2.09 -8.08 -6.15
N LEU A 105 -2.52 -8.04 -4.90
CA LEU A 105 -2.55 -9.20 -4.02
C LEU A 105 -3.98 -9.74 -3.91
N TRP A 106 -4.22 -10.96 -4.42
CA TRP A 106 -5.53 -11.63 -4.33
C TRP A 106 -5.74 -12.41 -3.04
N GLY A 107 -4.68 -12.58 -2.24
CA GLY A 107 -4.70 -13.21 -0.92
C GLY A 107 -3.47 -12.82 -0.13
N ARG A 108 -3.62 -12.74 1.19
CA ARG A 108 -2.52 -12.37 2.10
C ARG A 108 -2.24 -13.44 3.15
N ASN A 109 -3.06 -14.50 3.17
CA ASN A 109 -2.87 -15.65 4.04
C ASN A 109 -2.47 -16.85 3.19
N LEU A 110 -1.27 -17.35 3.40
CA LEU A 110 -0.67 -18.42 2.62
C LEU A 110 -0.09 -19.49 3.53
N TYR A 111 -0.05 -20.72 3.06
CA TYR A 111 0.67 -21.80 3.74
C TYR A 111 2.13 -21.86 3.29
N ALA A 112 2.96 -22.46 4.14
CA ALA A 112 4.35 -22.75 3.79
C ALA A 112 4.40 -23.60 2.50
N GLY A 113 5.28 -23.23 1.58
CA GLY A 113 5.41 -23.90 0.29
C GLY A 113 4.39 -23.47 -0.78
N GLU A 114 3.45 -22.58 -0.47
CA GLU A 114 2.53 -22.04 -1.47
C GLU A 114 3.18 -20.95 -2.31
N LYS A 115 2.61 -20.76 -3.50
CA LYS A 115 2.91 -19.66 -4.40
C LYS A 115 2.04 -18.46 -4.04
N LEU A 116 2.66 -17.27 -3.91
CA LEU A 116 1.92 -16.01 -3.78
C LEU A 116 1.35 -15.60 -5.15
N PRO A 117 0.02 -15.67 -5.35
CA PRO A 117 -0.58 -15.22 -6.60
C PRO A 117 -0.60 -13.68 -6.63
N THR A 118 0.25 -13.10 -7.47
CA THR A 118 0.37 -11.63 -7.57
C THR A 118 0.77 -11.20 -8.96
N ARG A 119 0.32 -10.00 -9.34
CA ARG A 119 0.90 -9.18 -10.39
C ARG A 119 1.59 -7.98 -9.77
N ILE A 120 2.77 -7.65 -10.26
CA ILE A 120 3.47 -6.43 -9.84
C ILE A 120 3.44 -5.45 -10.99
N TYR A 121 2.74 -4.36 -10.79
CA TYR A 121 2.59 -3.28 -11.76
C TYR A 121 3.69 -2.24 -11.60
N VAL A 122 4.11 -1.67 -12.71
CA VAL A 122 4.91 -0.47 -12.79
C VAL A 122 4.11 0.57 -13.57
N VAL A 123 3.75 1.67 -12.92
CA VAL A 123 2.97 2.78 -13.50
C VAL A 123 3.88 3.97 -13.65
N ASN A 124 3.92 4.57 -14.84
CA ASN A 124 4.77 5.73 -15.13
C ASN A 124 3.93 7.00 -15.32
N ASP A 125 3.78 7.77 -14.24
CA ASP A 125 3.11 9.08 -14.22
C ASP A 125 4.12 10.19 -13.88
N ARG A 126 5.34 10.14 -14.47
CA ARG A 126 6.38 11.15 -14.24
C ARG A 126 5.89 12.55 -14.60
N GLU A 127 6.15 13.51 -13.73
CA GLU A 127 5.75 14.91 -13.91
C GLU A 127 6.43 15.58 -15.12
N ASP A 128 7.63 15.11 -15.47
CA ASP A 128 8.40 15.63 -16.61
C ASP A 128 7.97 15.06 -17.97
N GLY A 129 6.99 14.17 -17.98
CA GLY A 129 6.47 13.55 -19.20
C GLY A 129 7.39 12.51 -19.84
N THR A 130 8.45 12.08 -19.17
CA THR A 130 9.43 11.16 -19.74
C THR A 130 9.02 9.70 -19.64
N ASP A 131 9.44 8.92 -20.62
CA ASP A 131 9.32 7.47 -20.59
C ASP A 131 10.27 6.88 -19.53
N LEU A 132 9.79 5.89 -18.79
CA LEU A 132 10.62 5.07 -17.92
C LEU A 132 11.52 4.19 -18.80
N GLN A 133 12.83 4.24 -18.56
CA GLN A 133 13.78 3.38 -19.24
C GLN A 133 13.73 1.95 -18.69
N PRO A 134 14.31 0.97 -19.41
CA PRO A 134 14.40 -0.39 -18.90
C PRO A 134 14.94 -0.41 -17.48
N SER A 135 14.22 -1.07 -16.59
CA SER A 135 14.47 -1.02 -15.16
C SER A 135 14.50 -2.41 -14.53
N LEU A 136 14.96 -2.49 -13.29
CA LEU A 136 15.05 -3.72 -12.53
C LEU A 136 14.13 -3.63 -11.31
N LEU A 137 13.12 -4.50 -11.29
CA LEU A 137 12.30 -4.75 -10.13
C LEU A 137 12.97 -5.83 -9.27
N ARG A 138 13.13 -5.55 -7.98
CA ARG A 138 13.49 -6.54 -6.96
C ARG A 138 12.34 -6.70 -6.01
N TRP A 139 12.08 -7.96 -5.62
CA TRP A 139 11.09 -8.28 -4.60
C TRP A 139 11.71 -9.17 -3.53
N GLU A 140 11.26 -8.99 -2.31
CA GLU A 140 11.69 -9.77 -1.15
C GLU A 140 10.48 -10.06 -0.26
N ILE A 141 10.35 -11.30 0.21
CA ILE A 141 9.49 -11.63 1.34
C ILE A 141 10.36 -11.59 2.59
N GLN A 142 10.00 -10.75 3.56
CA GLN A 142 10.72 -10.58 4.82
C GLN A 142 9.82 -10.95 5.98
N ASP A 143 10.36 -11.64 7.00
CA ASP A 143 9.66 -11.85 8.27
C ASP A 143 9.66 -10.58 9.14
N GLU A 144 9.04 -10.66 10.33
CA GLU A 144 8.96 -9.52 11.28
C GLU A 144 10.34 -9.02 11.75
N SER A 145 11.37 -9.87 11.72
CA SER A 145 12.75 -9.49 12.05
C SER A 145 13.49 -8.80 10.89
N GLY A 146 12.89 -8.76 9.69
CA GLY A 146 13.51 -8.29 8.47
C GLY A 146 14.39 -9.33 7.77
N LYS A 147 14.36 -10.58 8.22
CA LYS A 147 15.08 -11.68 7.56
C LYS A 147 14.39 -12.02 6.25
N CYS A 148 15.16 -12.10 5.17
CA CYS A 148 14.67 -12.50 3.86
C CYS A 148 14.30 -14.00 3.85
N LEU A 149 13.05 -14.29 3.52
CA LEU A 149 12.51 -15.65 3.38
C LEU A 149 12.55 -16.11 1.92
N ALA A 150 12.30 -15.20 0.98
CA ALA A 150 12.37 -15.43 -0.47
C ALA A 150 12.67 -14.11 -1.18
N SER A 151 13.33 -14.17 -2.32
CA SER A 151 13.64 -12.97 -3.11
C SER A 151 13.78 -13.30 -4.57
N GLY A 152 13.60 -12.29 -5.41
CA GLY A 152 13.81 -12.40 -6.83
C GLY A 152 13.91 -11.06 -7.52
N ARG A 153 14.01 -11.13 -8.84
CA ARG A 153 14.15 -9.94 -9.69
C ARG A 153 13.49 -10.15 -11.03
N GLU A 154 12.88 -9.07 -11.55
CA GLU A 154 12.26 -9.03 -12.85
C GLU A 154 12.84 -7.89 -13.69
N LYS A 155 13.06 -8.13 -14.97
CA LYS A 155 13.42 -7.07 -15.91
C LYS A 155 12.15 -6.40 -16.40
N ILE A 156 12.03 -5.10 -16.16
CA ILE A 156 10.90 -4.28 -16.63
C ILE A 156 11.36 -3.60 -17.92
N PRO A 157 10.62 -3.73 -19.02
CA PRO A 157 10.92 -3.00 -20.25
C PRO A 157 10.72 -1.49 -20.06
N ALA A 158 11.02 -0.70 -21.07
CA ALA A 158 10.65 0.71 -21.08
C ALA A 158 9.12 0.86 -20.97
N VAL A 159 8.68 1.77 -20.10
CA VAL A 159 7.24 2.05 -19.89
C VAL A 159 6.97 3.50 -20.32
N LYS A 160 6.10 3.68 -21.28
CA LYS A 160 5.70 5.00 -21.78
C LYS A 160 5.13 5.86 -20.66
N HIS A 161 5.26 7.17 -20.83
CA HIS A 161 4.54 8.13 -19.98
C HIS A 161 3.03 7.86 -20.02
N TYR A 162 2.36 7.91 -18.86
CA TYR A 162 0.96 7.51 -18.64
C TYR A 162 0.62 6.06 -19.00
N ALA A 163 1.62 5.21 -19.16
CA ALA A 163 1.42 3.78 -19.36
C ALA A 163 1.77 2.96 -18.12
N ARG A 164 1.39 1.71 -18.18
CA ARG A 164 1.72 0.71 -17.17
C ARG A 164 2.20 -0.58 -17.80
N TYR A 165 2.99 -1.29 -17.05
CA TYR A 165 3.44 -2.64 -17.35
C TYR A 165 3.24 -3.51 -16.11
N TYR A 166 2.99 -4.81 -16.26
CA TYR A 166 3.01 -5.72 -15.13
C TYR A 166 3.87 -6.95 -15.43
N ALA A 167 4.47 -7.49 -14.35
CA ALA A 167 5.13 -8.77 -14.31
C ALA A 167 4.35 -9.73 -13.41
N GLU A 168 4.43 -11.03 -13.70
CA GLU A 168 3.87 -12.11 -12.88
C GLU A 168 5.03 -12.94 -12.32
N PRO A 169 5.71 -12.47 -11.27
CA PRO A 169 6.86 -13.17 -10.71
C PRO A 169 6.44 -14.49 -10.08
N ASP A 170 7.31 -15.50 -10.19
CA ASP A 170 7.12 -16.77 -9.51
C ASP A 170 7.62 -16.70 -8.07
N ILE A 171 6.76 -16.19 -7.19
CA ILE A 171 7.06 -16.01 -5.77
C ILE A 171 6.65 -17.26 -5.01
N GLN A 172 7.61 -18.12 -4.71
CA GLN A 172 7.41 -19.35 -3.95
C GLN A 172 7.81 -19.12 -2.48
N LEU A 173 6.90 -19.41 -1.54
CA LEU A 173 7.22 -19.41 -0.11
C LEU A 173 8.04 -20.64 0.29
N PRO A 174 8.97 -20.53 1.25
CA PRO A 174 9.68 -21.69 1.77
C PRO A 174 8.72 -22.73 2.37
N ALA A 175 8.99 -24.02 2.10
CA ALA A 175 8.18 -25.11 2.65
C ALA A 175 8.41 -25.36 4.14
N ASN A 176 9.53 -24.89 4.69
CA ASN A 176 9.97 -25.10 6.07
C ASN A 176 9.85 -23.83 6.92
N LEU A 177 8.73 -23.15 6.80
CA LEU A 177 8.38 -22.07 7.73
C LEU A 177 7.95 -22.65 9.09
N PRO A 178 8.11 -21.89 10.21
CA PRO A 178 7.58 -22.30 11.51
C PRO A 178 6.09 -22.68 11.44
N ALA A 179 5.67 -23.65 12.27
CA ALA A 179 4.29 -24.11 12.31
C ALA A 179 3.29 -23.05 12.81
N ASP A 180 3.79 -22.05 13.53
CA ASP A 180 2.99 -20.92 13.99
C ASP A 180 2.81 -19.86 12.91
N LYS A 181 1.76 -19.04 13.05
CA LYS A 181 1.50 -17.93 12.15
C LYS A 181 2.70 -16.96 12.14
N THR A 182 3.34 -16.85 11.01
CA THR A 182 4.43 -15.89 10.78
C THR A 182 3.88 -14.71 10.01
N LYS A 183 4.02 -13.51 10.56
CA LYS A 183 3.77 -12.31 9.80
C LYS A 183 4.96 -12.05 8.87
N ALA A 184 4.65 -11.69 7.65
CA ALA A 184 5.66 -11.37 6.65
C ALA A 184 5.21 -10.16 5.83
N LYS A 185 6.16 -9.54 5.15
CA LYS A 185 5.86 -8.47 4.21
C LYS A 185 6.55 -8.70 2.87
N LEU A 186 5.84 -8.37 1.80
CA LEU A 186 6.40 -8.26 0.47
C LEU A 186 6.99 -6.84 0.31
N VAL A 187 8.28 -6.76 0.07
CA VAL A 187 9.01 -5.51 -0.19
C VAL A 187 9.37 -5.42 -1.66
N LEU A 188 9.01 -4.33 -2.31
CA LEU A 188 9.27 -4.05 -3.72
C LEU A 188 10.23 -2.87 -3.85
N LYS A 189 11.21 -3.00 -4.73
CA LYS A 189 12.15 -1.93 -5.08
C LYS A 189 12.38 -1.89 -6.58
N LEU A 190 12.13 -0.74 -7.20
CA LEU A 190 12.37 -0.51 -8.63
C LEU A 190 13.56 0.41 -8.80
N THR A 191 14.51 0.00 -9.66
CA THR A 191 15.70 0.79 -9.99
C THR A 191 15.80 1.01 -11.49
N GLU A 192 16.15 2.23 -11.88
CA GLU A 192 16.46 2.63 -13.26
C GLU A 192 17.92 3.11 -13.30
N ASN A 193 18.71 2.57 -14.23
CA ASN A 193 20.15 2.87 -14.32
C ASN A 193 20.90 2.73 -12.98
N GLY A 194 20.49 1.76 -12.16
CA GLY A 194 21.07 1.51 -10.84
C GLY A 194 20.60 2.43 -9.72
N LEU A 195 19.78 3.45 -10.00
CA LEU A 195 19.25 4.37 -9.03
C LEU A 195 17.83 3.95 -8.58
N PRO A 196 17.52 4.00 -7.28
CA PRO A 196 16.17 3.70 -6.80
C PRO A 196 15.19 4.79 -7.23
N ILE A 197 14.07 4.40 -7.81
CA ILE A 197 13.04 5.32 -8.32
C ILE A 197 11.66 5.09 -7.70
N SER A 198 11.39 3.89 -7.19
CA SER A 198 10.13 3.58 -6.51
C SER A 198 10.32 2.42 -5.55
N ALA A 199 9.58 2.44 -4.45
CA ALA A 199 9.53 1.35 -3.49
C ALA A 199 8.13 1.24 -2.89
N ASN A 200 7.73 0.02 -2.52
CA ASN A 200 6.48 -0.25 -1.82
C ASN A 200 6.61 -1.47 -0.91
N GLU A 201 5.69 -1.62 0.03
CA GLU A 201 5.64 -2.77 0.94
C GLU A 201 4.20 -3.13 1.29
N TYR A 202 3.95 -4.43 1.49
CA TYR A 202 2.64 -5.01 1.79
C TYR A 202 2.78 -6.08 2.89
N GLU A 203 1.95 -5.98 3.92
CA GLU A 203 1.80 -6.97 4.99
C GLU A 203 0.77 -8.03 4.64
#